data_f30f0717bd3e3e3337875f5a9b768306
#
_entry.id   f30f0717bd3e3e3337875f5a9b768306
#
_cell.length_a   1.000
_cell.length_b   1.000
_cell.length_c   1.000
_cell.angle_alpha   90.00
_cell.angle_beta   90.00
_cell.angle_gamma   90.00
#
_symmetry.space_group_name_H-M   'P 1'
#
loop_
_entity.id
_entity.type
_entity.pdbx_description
1 polymer ?
#
loop_
_entity_poly.entity_id
_entity_poly.type
_entity_poly.pdbx_seq_one_letter_code
_entity_poly.pdbx_strand_id
1 'polypeptide(L)'
;MYSFGIIPGFHTPDWAKGAVMYQIFVDRFCNGDPSNDVLTGEYSYIGEQVNKVDDWNRFPEQMDVRNFYGGDLQGVIDKMDYLQDLGVQVIYLNPVFVSPSNHKYDIQDYDYIDPHFGKIVSDEGDLLWPGDKDNTRATRYIDRVTNKANLEASNELFIHLVEEAHKRGMKVILDGVFNHCGSFNKWLDRERIYEAGKGYEPGAYVAQDSPYHTFFKFYNEHNWPYNEFYDGWWGHDTLPKLNYEGSEKLMEDIMRIGAKWVSPPFNADGWRLDVAADLGHSPEFNHKFWKEFRRVVKEANPEAIILAEHYGDAMSWLQGDEWDTVMNYDAFMEPVSWFLTGMEKHSDEFNQGLLGNSESFIGAMTYHMPAFYAPSLYTAMNELDNHDHSRFLTRTNHRVGRVANVGPYAAAENTNKAVLREAVVIQMTWPGAPTLYYGDEAGQVGFTDPDNRRTYPWGQEDQELIRFYKEMIAVHRRFPVLAMGSLKFLYHDYNVLSYGRFNQEEQVIVVINNRNERVHVEIPVWLTGINRSS
;
A
#
# COMPACT_ATOMS: atom_id res chain seq x y z
N MET A 1 9.61 24.74 18.02
CA MET A 1 8.55 24.03 18.78
C MET A 1 7.41 23.83 17.82
N TYR A 2 7.07 22.59 17.51
CA TYR A 2 5.91 22.32 16.67
C TYR A 2 4.65 22.46 17.53
N SER A 3 3.73 23.32 17.14
CA SER A 3 2.42 23.38 17.78
C SER A 3 1.53 22.35 17.09
N PHE A 4 1.24 21.26 17.78
CA PHE A 4 0.22 20.34 17.31
C PHE A 4 -1.16 20.93 17.63
N GLY A 5 -2.02 20.97 16.61
CA GLY A 5 -3.43 21.26 16.82
C GLY A 5 -4.12 20.13 17.58
N ILE A 6 -5.14 20.45 18.36
CA ILE A 6 -5.99 19.47 19.05
C ILE A 6 -7.43 19.71 18.60
N ILE A 7 -8.08 18.65 18.11
CA ILE A 7 -9.52 18.65 17.89
C ILE A 7 -10.15 17.82 19.01
N PRO A 8 -11.02 18.43 19.84
CA PRO A 8 -11.71 17.67 20.88
C PRO A 8 -12.53 16.52 20.30
N GLY A 9 -12.36 15.32 20.87
CA GLY A 9 -13.09 14.13 20.44
C GLY A 9 -12.53 13.41 19.22
N PHE A 10 -11.45 13.91 18.59
CA PHE A 10 -10.76 13.19 17.54
C PHE A 10 -9.76 12.20 18.12
N HIS A 11 -9.97 10.92 17.81
CA HIS A 11 -9.10 9.83 18.23
C HIS A 11 -8.74 8.96 17.03
N THR A 12 -7.50 8.51 16.98
CA THR A 12 -7.06 7.43 16.11
C THR A 12 -6.81 6.19 16.94
N PRO A 13 -6.89 4.98 16.37
CA PRO A 13 -6.66 3.75 17.14
C PRO A 13 -5.30 3.76 17.84
N ASP A 14 -5.29 3.44 19.12
CA ASP A 14 -4.05 3.45 19.91
C ASP A 14 -3.03 2.43 19.41
N TRP A 15 -3.50 1.27 18.92
CA TRP A 15 -2.62 0.26 18.34
C TRP A 15 -1.84 0.75 17.11
N ALA A 16 -2.34 1.76 16.39
CA ALA A 16 -1.72 2.28 15.18
C ALA A 16 -0.64 3.35 15.45
N LYS A 17 -0.66 3.97 16.63
CA LYS A 17 0.30 5.01 16.99
C LYS A 17 1.71 4.44 17.10
N GLY A 18 2.59 4.84 16.20
CA GLY A 18 3.96 4.34 16.13
C GLY A 18 4.06 2.84 15.81
N ALA A 19 3.01 2.22 15.26
CA ALA A 19 3.04 0.80 14.95
C ALA A 19 4.01 0.48 13.81
N VAL A 20 4.77 -0.59 13.97
CA VAL A 20 5.66 -1.10 12.93
C VAL A 20 4.81 -1.87 11.92
N MET A 21 4.69 -1.31 10.72
CA MET A 21 3.89 -1.87 9.65
C MET A 21 4.77 -2.52 8.58
N TYR A 22 4.20 -3.49 7.87
CA TYR A 22 4.87 -4.20 6.79
C TYR A 22 3.92 -4.34 5.61
N GLN A 23 4.26 -3.68 4.49
CA GLN A 23 3.47 -3.72 3.26
C GLN A 23 3.86 -4.92 2.42
N ILE A 24 2.88 -5.69 1.99
CA ILE A 24 3.05 -6.89 1.17
C ILE A 24 2.36 -6.73 -0.18
N PHE A 25 3.15 -6.82 -1.26
CA PHE A 25 2.65 -7.03 -2.62
C PHE A 25 2.54 -8.55 -2.82
N VAL A 26 1.32 -9.07 -2.69
CA VAL A 26 1.08 -10.50 -2.41
C VAL A 26 1.64 -11.43 -3.48
N ASP A 27 1.46 -11.11 -4.77
CA ASP A 27 1.98 -11.92 -5.88
C ASP A 27 3.51 -12.14 -5.82
N ARG A 28 4.24 -11.27 -5.10
CA ARG A 28 5.70 -11.22 -5.09
C ARG A 28 6.33 -11.56 -3.74
N PHE A 29 5.53 -11.95 -2.76
CA PHE A 29 6.04 -12.19 -1.42
C PHE A 29 6.41 -13.65 -1.16
N CYS A 30 5.44 -14.56 -1.22
CA CYS A 30 5.67 -16.00 -0.98
C CYS A 30 4.55 -16.83 -1.59
N ASN A 31 4.91 -17.86 -2.35
CA ASN A 31 3.96 -18.86 -2.86
C ASN A 31 3.79 -19.98 -1.83
N GLY A 32 2.66 -20.05 -1.17
CA GLY A 32 2.35 -21.07 -0.18
C GLY A 32 1.48 -22.21 -0.72
N ASP A 33 0.80 -21.98 -1.85
CA ASP A 33 -0.10 -22.96 -2.49
C ASP A 33 -0.03 -22.87 -4.02
N PRO A 34 0.88 -23.61 -4.66
CA PRO A 34 1.02 -23.57 -6.12
C PRO A 34 -0.24 -24.00 -6.90
N SER A 35 -1.20 -24.67 -6.25
CA SER A 35 -2.44 -25.11 -6.92
C SER A 35 -3.38 -23.95 -7.29
N ASN A 36 -3.18 -22.77 -6.71
CA ASN A 36 -3.96 -21.57 -7.04
C ASN A 36 -3.28 -20.65 -8.05
N ASP A 37 -2.08 -20.98 -8.52
CA ASP A 37 -1.32 -20.12 -9.41
C ASP A 37 -2.11 -19.79 -10.68
N VAL A 38 -2.00 -18.53 -11.14
CA VAL A 38 -2.43 -18.18 -12.50
C VAL A 38 -1.65 -19.00 -13.50
N LEU A 39 -2.35 -19.61 -14.46
CA LEU A 39 -1.74 -20.44 -15.48
C LEU A 39 -1.49 -19.63 -16.76
N THR A 40 -0.40 -19.93 -17.46
CA THR A 40 -0.15 -19.35 -18.77
C THR A 40 -1.32 -19.67 -19.72
N GLY A 41 -1.90 -18.63 -20.33
CA GLY A 41 -3.06 -18.77 -21.18
C GLY A 41 -4.39 -18.98 -20.46
N GLU A 42 -4.44 -18.79 -19.13
CA GLU A 42 -5.68 -18.95 -18.35
C GLU A 42 -6.75 -17.96 -18.82
N TYR A 43 -6.36 -16.72 -19.11
CA TYR A 43 -7.22 -15.68 -19.68
C TYR A 43 -6.38 -14.63 -20.42
N SER A 44 -7.04 -13.66 -21.04
CA SER A 44 -6.41 -12.53 -21.72
C SER A 44 -6.62 -11.25 -20.92
N TYR A 45 -5.59 -10.41 -20.81
CA TYR A 45 -5.64 -9.14 -20.13
C TYR A 45 -4.82 -8.10 -20.89
N ILE A 46 -5.43 -6.95 -21.19
CA ILE A 46 -4.82 -5.87 -22.00
C ILE A 46 -4.22 -6.43 -23.31
N GLY A 47 -5.04 -7.13 -24.07
CA GLY A 47 -4.73 -7.54 -25.44
C GLY A 47 -3.76 -8.71 -25.60
N GLU A 48 -3.28 -9.33 -24.51
CA GLU A 48 -2.39 -10.49 -24.52
C GLU A 48 -2.82 -11.51 -23.46
N GLN A 49 -2.42 -12.76 -23.61
CA GLN A 49 -2.66 -13.78 -22.60
C GLN A 49 -1.75 -13.60 -21.40
N VAL A 50 -2.27 -13.95 -20.22
CA VAL A 50 -1.50 -13.94 -18.96
C VAL A 50 -0.44 -15.03 -18.95
N ASN A 51 0.62 -14.81 -18.17
CA ASN A 51 1.75 -15.73 -18.05
C ASN A 51 2.03 -16.07 -16.59
N LYS A 52 2.20 -17.37 -16.32
CA LYS A 52 2.85 -17.83 -15.11
C LYS A 52 4.36 -17.69 -15.26
N VAL A 53 5.02 -17.06 -14.29
CA VAL A 53 6.47 -16.98 -14.22
C VAL A 53 6.97 -18.12 -13.36
N ASP A 54 7.72 -19.06 -13.97
CA ASP A 54 8.23 -20.24 -13.27
C ASP A 54 9.49 -19.95 -12.44
N ASP A 55 10.32 -19.00 -12.88
CA ASP A 55 11.50 -18.57 -12.14
C ASP A 55 11.14 -17.43 -11.17
N TRP A 56 11.05 -17.75 -9.87
CA TRP A 56 10.77 -16.80 -8.80
C TRP A 56 11.74 -15.61 -8.78
N ASN A 57 12.97 -15.79 -9.22
CA ASN A 57 14.01 -14.77 -9.21
C ASN A 57 14.08 -13.94 -10.51
N ARG A 58 13.23 -14.21 -11.49
CA ARG A 58 13.16 -13.42 -12.72
C ARG A 58 12.74 -11.99 -12.41
N PHE A 59 13.41 -11.00 -13.00
CA PHE A 59 13.03 -9.61 -12.82
C PHE A 59 11.72 -9.30 -13.56
N PRO A 60 10.89 -8.36 -13.01
CA PRO A 60 9.71 -7.90 -13.69
C PRO A 60 10.03 -7.33 -15.08
N GLU A 61 9.13 -7.56 -16.02
CA GLU A 61 9.21 -6.97 -17.35
C GLU A 61 8.72 -5.51 -17.34
N GLN A 62 9.00 -4.77 -18.40
CA GLN A 62 8.56 -3.39 -18.51
C GLN A 62 7.02 -3.24 -18.49
N MET A 63 6.29 -4.18 -19.11
CA MET A 63 4.84 -4.29 -19.05
C MET A 63 4.49 -5.57 -18.27
N ASP A 64 4.45 -5.45 -16.95
CA ASP A 64 4.42 -6.62 -16.07
C ASP A 64 3.02 -6.98 -15.53
N VAL A 65 1.97 -6.26 -15.87
CA VAL A 65 0.62 -6.38 -15.27
C VAL A 65 -0.03 -7.76 -15.42
N ARG A 66 0.43 -8.58 -16.37
CA ARG A 66 -0.10 -9.93 -16.67
C ARG A 66 0.90 -11.06 -16.42
N ASN A 67 2.02 -10.80 -15.77
CA ASN A 67 2.99 -11.80 -15.33
C ASN A 67 2.76 -12.11 -13.85
N PHE A 68 2.58 -13.39 -13.51
CA PHE A 68 2.24 -13.83 -12.17
C PHE A 68 3.31 -14.75 -11.62
N TYR A 69 3.81 -14.43 -10.44
CA TYR A 69 4.84 -15.21 -9.74
C TYR A 69 4.26 -16.21 -8.74
N GLY A 70 2.99 -16.06 -8.40
CA GLY A 70 2.27 -17.06 -7.61
C GLY A 70 2.29 -16.82 -6.10
N GLY A 71 2.78 -15.69 -5.62
CA GLY A 71 2.60 -15.32 -4.21
C GLY A 71 1.11 -15.30 -3.85
N ASP A 72 0.78 -15.69 -2.62
CA ASP A 72 -0.60 -15.86 -2.16
C ASP A 72 -0.76 -15.64 -0.64
N LEU A 73 -2.00 -15.73 -0.16
CA LEU A 73 -2.30 -15.55 1.27
C LEU A 73 -1.75 -16.69 2.13
N GLN A 74 -1.72 -17.92 1.61
CA GLN A 74 -1.08 -19.02 2.32
C GLN A 74 0.41 -18.73 2.54
N GLY A 75 1.09 -18.16 1.54
CA GLY A 75 2.48 -17.73 1.67
C GLY A 75 2.69 -16.65 2.73
N VAL A 76 1.75 -15.71 2.86
CA VAL A 76 1.77 -14.72 3.96
C VAL A 76 1.62 -15.42 5.30
N ILE A 77 0.69 -16.35 5.44
CA ILE A 77 0.50 -17.15 6.66
C ILE A 77 1.78 -17.92 7.01
N ASP A 78 2.39 -18.58 6.04
CA ASP A 78 3.60 -19.36 6.22
C ASP A 78 4.80 -18.51 6.70
N LYS A 79 4.79 -17.20 6.43
CA LYS A 79 5.84 -16.26 6.81
C LYS A 79 5.48 -15.38 8.02
N MET A 80 4.37 -15.62 8.70
CA MET A 80 3.99 -14.81 9.85
C MET A 80 4.96 -14.91 11.03
N ASP A 81 5.58 -16.07 11.25
CA ASP A 81 6.60 -16.20 12.28
C ASP A 81 7.86 -15.39 11.96
N TYR A 82 8.24 -15.31 10.68
CA TYR A 82 9.28 -14.42 10.21
C TYR A 82 8.94 -12.95 10.47
N LEU A 83 7.73 -12.53 10.16
CA LEU A 83 7.27 -11.15 10.39
C LEU A 83 7.21 -10.81 11.88
N GLN A 84 6.72 -11.72 12.70
CA GLN A 84 6.72 -11.56 14.16
C GLN A 84 8.13 -11.42 14.72
N ASP A 85 9.07 -12.28 14.29
CA ASP A 85 10.48 -12.23 14.70
C ASP A 85 11.18 -10.94 14.26
N LEU A 86 10.83 -10.40 13.09
CA LEU A 86 11.29 -9.09 12.62
C LEU A 86 10.80 -7.94 13.52
N GLY A 87 9.68 -8.12 14.19
CA GLY A 87 9.06 -7.14 15.07
C GLY A 87 7.85 -6.42 14.47
N VAL A 88 7.32 -6.92 13.37
CA VAL A 88 6.12 -6.37 12.70
C VAL A 88 4.91 -6.45 13.62
N GLN A 89 4.14 -5.37 13.67
CA GLN A 89 2.91 -5.24 14.45
C GLN A 89 1.66 -5.13 13.56
N VAL A 90 1.82 -4.74 12.31
CA VAL A 90 0.71 -4.56 11.37
C VAL A 90 1.13 -5.06 9.99
N ILE A 91 0.31 -5.88 9.36
CA ILE A 91 0.45 -6.28 7.97
C ILE A 91 -0.51 -5.42 7.13
N TYR A 92 0.03 -4.68 6.17
CA TYR A 92 -0.74 -4.00 5.14
C TYR A 92 -0.63 -4.80 3.83
N LEU A 93 -1.75 -5.33 3.36
CA LEU A 93 -1.83 -6.05 2.09
C LEU A 93 -2.22 -5.09 0.96
N ASN A 94 -1.45 -5.05 -0.12
CA ASN A 94 -1.95 -4.51 -1.38
C ASN A 94 -3.23 -5.24 -1.80
N PRO A 95 -4.04 -4.77 -2.78
CA PRO A 95 -5.36 -5.33 -3.02
C PRO A 95 -5.37 -6.84 -3.18
N VAL A 96 -6.35 -7.49 -2.56
CA VAL A 96 -6.48 -8.97 -2.53
C VAL A 96 -7.80 -9.47 -3.09
N PHE A 97 -8.71 -8.58 -3.46
CA PHE A 97 -10.00 -8.97 -4.02
C PHE A 97 -9.84 -9.47 -5.46
N VAL A 98 -10.83 -10.19 -5.95
CA VAL A 98 -10.83 -10.72 -7.33
C VAL A 98 -10.46 -9.61 -8.31
N SER A 99 -9.42 -9.82 -9.11
CA SER A 99 -8.91 -8.84 -10.07
C SER A 99 -8.06 -9.52 -11.14
N PRO A 100 -8.10 -9.07 -12.40
CA PRO A 100 -7.37 -9.74 -13.48
C PRO A 100 -5.88 -9.42 -13.54
N SER A 101 -5.43 -8.28 -12.98
CA SER A 101 -4.01 -7.92 -12.94
C SER A 101 -3.28 -8.53 -11.75
N ASN A 102 -1.94 -8.51 -11.81
CA ASN A 102 -1.11 -8.92 -10.69
C ASN A 102 -1.12 -7.92 -9.52
N HIS A 103 -1.31 -6.62 -9.80
CA HIS A 103 -1.38 -5.56 -8.79
C HIS A 103 -2.76 -5.44 -8.13
N LYS A 104 -3.81 -5.88 -8.79
CA LYS A 104 -5.20 -5.97 -8.33
C LYS A 104 -5.87 -4.63 -7.96
N TYR A 105 -5.39 -3.53 -8.53
CA TYR A 105 -6.07 -2.22 -8.42
C TYR A 105 -7.26 -2.06 -9.39
N ASP A 106 -7.60 -3.10 -10.14
CA ASP A 106 -8.73 -3.21 -11.06
C ASP A 106 -9.72 -4.28 -10.57
N ILE A 107 -10.41 -3.97 -9.48
CA ILE A 107 -11.22 -4.94 -8.73
C ILE A 107 -12.41 -5.43 -9.57
N GLN A 108 -12.58 -6.73 -9.58
CA GLN A 108 -13.61 -7.47 -10.30
C GLN A 108 -14.79 -7.84 -9.40
N ASP A 109 -14.53 -8.15 -8.14
CA ASP A 109 -15.54 -8.46 -7.13
C ASP A 109 -15.05 -8.03 -5.73
N TYR A 110 -15.74 -7.06 -5.13
CA TYR A 110 -15.39 -6.52 -3.81
C TYR A 110 -15.81 -7.42 -2.64
N ASP A 111 -16.60 -8.44 -2.88
CA ASP A 111 -17.12 -9.31 -1.85
C ASP A 111 -16.25 -10.54 -1.59
N TYR A 112 -15.23 -10.78 -2.41
CA TYR A 112 -14.44 -12.00 -2.34
C TYR A 112 -12.95 -11.77 -2.58
N ILE A 113 -12.16 -12.53 -1.83
CA ILE A 113 -10.73 -12.68 -2.09
C ILE A 113 -10.53 -13.40 -3.43
N ASP A 114 -9.55 -12.95 -4.20
CA ASP A 114 -9.20 -13.60 -5.47
C ASP A 114 -8.78 -15.07 -5.21
N PRO A 115 -9.43 -16.05 -5.85
CA PRO A 115 -9.06 -17.46 -5.68
C PRO A 115 -7.59 -17.77 -6.01
N HIS A 116 -6.93 -16.98 -6.86
CA HIS A 116 -5.49 -17.12 -7.13
C HIS A 116 -4.62 -16.67 -5.94
N PHE A 117 -5.17 -15.90 -5.00
CA PHE A 117 -4.55 -15.62 -3.70
C PHE A 117 -5.12 -16.48 -2.59
N GLY A 118 -6.28 -17.06 -2.80
CA GLY A 118 -7.03 -17.83 -1.84
C GLY A 118 -6.93 -19.33 -2.07
N LYS A 119 -8.09 -19.95 -2.29
CA LYS A 119 -8.19 -21.40 -2.47
C LYS A 119 -9.10 -21.75 -3.63
N ILE A 120 -8.61 -22.60 -4.52
CA ILE A 120 -9.36 -23.15 -5.64
C ILE A 120 -9.78 -24.59 -5.29
N VAL A 121 -11.08 -24.81 -5.16
CA VAL A 121 -11.68 -26.12 -4.83
C VAL A 121 -12.42 -26.72 -6.03
N SER A 122 -12.80 -25.88 -7.01
CA SER A 122 -13.32 -26.27 -8.32
C SER A 122 -12.39 -25.68 -9.38
N ASP A 123 -11.90 -26.53 -10.27
CA ASP A 123 -10.89 -26.16 -11.26
C ASP A 123 -11.16 -26.85 -12.59
N GLU A 124 -12.36 -26.59 -13.11
CA GLU A 124 -12.86 -27.18 -14.34
C GLU A 124 -12.74 -26.22 -15.52
N GLY A 125 -12.76 -26.78 -16.73
CA GLY A 125 -12.71 -25.99 -17.96
C GLY A 125 -11.32 -25.93 -18.59
N ASP A 126 -11.23 -25.12 -19.64
CA ASP A 126 -10.07 -25.07 -20.53
C ASP A 126 -9.33 -23.73 -20.45
N LEU A 127 -8.03 -23.79 -20.71
CA LEU A 127 -7.22 -22.63 -21.01
C LEU A 127 -7.56 -22.08 -22.40
N LEU A 128 -7.21 -20.83 -22.67
CA LEU A 128 -7.34 -20.26 -24.00
C LEU A 128 -6.37 -20.94 -24.98
N TRP A 129 -6.83 -21.15 -26.22
CA TRP A 129 -5.94 -21.52 -27.31
C TRP A 129 -4.88 -20.43 -27.54
N PRO A 130 -3.67 -20.79 -27.99
CA PRO A 130 -2.63 -19.80 -28.28
C PRO A 130 -3.14 -18.69 -29.20
N GLY A 131 -2.97 -17.43 -28.76
CA GLY A 131 -3.41 -16.25 -29.51
C GLY A 131 -4.89 -15.86 -29.34
N ASP A 132 -5.70 -16.68 -28.69
CA ASP A 132 -7.09 -16.33 -28.39
C ASP A 132 -7.15 -15.25 -27.29
N LYS A 133 -7.97 -14.23 -27.50
CA LYS A 133 -8.16 -13.10 -26.59
C LYS A 133 -9.58 -12.96 -26.05
N ASP A 134 -10.47 -13.87 -26.42
CA ASP A 134 -11.87 -13.86 -26.01
C ASP A 134 -12.06 -14.65 -24.71
N ASN A 135 -12.24 -13.93 -23.62
CA ASN A 135 -12.38 -14.52 -22.28
C ASN A 135 -13.69 -15.28 -22.09
N THR A 136 -14.65 -15.18 -22.98
CA THR A 136 -15.84 -16.07 -22.96
C THR A 136 -15.45 -17.54 -23.18
N ARG A 137 -14.30 -17.78 -23.78
CA ARG A 137 -13.70 -19.12 -23.98
C ARG A 137 -12.70 -19.53 -22.91
N ALA A 138 -12.36 -18.64 -21.99
CA ALA A 138 -11.49 -18.89 -20.84
C ALA A 138 -12.30 -19.60 -19.74
N THR A 139 -12.82 -20.79 -20.02
CA THR A 139 -13.79 -21.45 -19.15
C THR A 139 -13.21 -21.88 -17.82
N ARG A 140 -11.93 -22.20 -17.76
CA ARG A 140 -11.24 -22.48 -16.50
C ARG A 140 -11.10 -21.25 -15.62
N TYR A 141 -10.73 -20.12 -16.20
CA TYR A 141 -10.70 -18.83 -15.49
C TYR A 141 -12.08 -18.47 -14.95
N ILE A 142 -13.13 -18.61 -15.79
CA ILE A 142 -14.51 -18.34 -15.39
C ILE A 142 -14.90 -19.21 -14.19
N ASP A 143 -14.61 -20.52 -14.22
CA ASP A 143 -14.87 -21.41 -13.08
C ASP A 143 -14.08 -20.98 -11.84
N ARG A 144 -12.81 -20.65 -11.99
CA ARG A 144 -11.96 -20.24 -10.87
C ARG A 144 -12.46 -18.98 -10.16
N VAL A 145 -12.88 -17.95 -10.89
CA VAL A 145 -13.20 -16.63 -10.31
C VAL A 145 -14.69 -16.34 -10.14
N THR A 146 -15.58 -17.18 -10.66
CA THR A 146 -17.04 -16.99 -10.53
C THR A 146 -17.73 -18.11 -9.76
N ASN A 147 -17.09 -19.24 -9.55
CA ASN A 147 -17.64 -20.34 -8.79
C ASN A 147 -17.68 -19.99 -7.29
N LYS A 148 -18.87 -19.99 -6.71
CA LYS A 148 -19.09 -19.62 -5.31
C LYS A 148 -18.27 -20.45 -4.33
N ALA A 149 -18.05 -21.72 -4.61
CA ALA A 149 -17.22 -22.59 -3.75
C ALA A 149 -15.77 -22.07 -3.64
N ASN A 150 -15.18 -21.61 -4.76
CA ASN A 150 -13.85 -21.01 -4.77
C ASN A 150 -13.82 -19.67 -4.03
N LEU A 151 -14.83 -18.84 -4.26
CA LEU A 151 -14.94 -17.52 -3.65
C LEU A 151 -15.10 -17.63 -2.14
N GLU A 152 -15.96 -18.50 -1.67
CA GLU A 152 -16.19 -18.76 -0.24
C GLU A 152 -14.94 -19.37 0.43
N ALA A 153 -14.31 -20.36 -0.20
CA ALA A 153 -13.09 -20.98 0.32
C ALA A 153 -11.94 -19.95 0.44
N SER A 154 -11.87 -19.02 -0.50
CA SER A 154 -10.87 -17.93 -0.47
C SER A 154 -11.14 -16.95 0.65
N ASN A 155 -12.39 -16.58 0.90
CA ASN A 155 -12.77 -15.76 2.06
C ASN A 155 -12.47 -16.45 3.38
N GLU A 156 -12.70 -17.75 3.49
CA GLU A 156 -12.33 -18.55 4.68
C GLU A 156 -10.82 -18.52 4.94
N LEU A 157 -10.00 -18.60 3.90
CA LEU A 157 -8.56 -18.49 4.04
C LEU A 157 -8.14 -17.10 4.56
N PHE A 158 -8.79 -16.04 4.10
CA PHE A 158 -8.54 -14.69 4.62
C PHE A 158 -8.93 -14.57 6.10
N ILE A 159 -10.07 -15.14 6.50
CA ILE A 159 -10.47 -15.21 7.91
C ILE A 159 -9.38 -15.89 8.73
N HIS A 160 -8.86 -17.01 8.24
CA HIS A 160 -7.76 -17.74 8.89
C HIS A 160 -6.47 -16.90 8.96
N LEU A 161 -6.13 -16.15 7.90
CA LEU A 161 -4.99 -15.23 7.91
C LEU A 161 -5.11 -14.19 9.01
N VAL A 162 -6.27 -13.55 9.15
CA VAL A 162 -6.50 -12.54 10.19
C VAL A 162 -6.42 -13.16 11.59
N GLU A 163 -6.98 -14.35 11.78
CA GLU A 163 -6.88 -15.09 13.05
C GLU A 163 -5.41 -15.39 13.40
N GLU A 164 -4.63 -15.87 12.44
CA GLU A 164 -3.20 -16.17 12.65
C GLU A 164 -2.38 -14.92 12.93
N ALA A 165 -2.70 -13.79 12.29
CA ALA A 165 -2.09 -12.49 12.60
C ALA A 165 -2.45 -12.04 14.03
N HIS A 166 -3.72 -12.08 14.39
CA HIS A 166 -4.20 -11.66 15.71
C HIS A 166 -3.62 -12.53 16.84
N LYS A 167 -3.45 -13.84 16.64
CA LYS A 167 -2.77 -14.73 17.60
C LYS A 167 -1.34 -14.29 17.91
N ARG A 168 -0.68 -13.65 16.96
CA ARG A 168 0.69 -13.12 17.09
C ARG A 168 0.73 -11.65 17.51
N GLY A 169 -0.41 -11.07 17.84
CA GLY A 169 -0.52 -9.65 18.19
C GLY A 169 -0.37 -8.70 17.01
N MET A 170 -0.51 -9.20 15.78
CA MET A 170 -0.45 -8.38 14.57
C MET A 170 -1.84 -8.00 14.07
N LYS A 171 -1.96 -6.79 13.54
CA LYS A 171 -3.15 -6.26 12.87
C LYS A 171 -3.05 -6.46 11.36
N VAL A 172 -4.19 -6.38 10.66
CA VAL A 172 -4.25 -6.51 9.19
C VAL A 172 -5.03 -5.35 8.60
N ILE A 173 -4.42 -4.64 7.65
CA ILE A 173 -5.04 -3.55 6.89
C ILE A 173 -5.25 -4.01 5.45
N LEU A 174 -6.45 -3.80 4.93
CA LEU A 174 -6.81 -4.06 3.54
C LEU A 174 -6.66 -2.79 2.67
N ASP A 175 -6.38 -2.99 1.39
CA ASP A 175 -6.36 -1.92 0.39
C ASP A 175 -7.75 -1.75 -0.23
N GLY A 176 -8.34 -0.58 -0.06
CA GLY A 176 -9.67 -0.23 -0.55
C GLY A 176 -9.59 0.62 -1.81
N VAL A 177 -9.96 0.06 -2.94
CA VAL A 177 -9.94 0.72 -4.24
C VAL A 177 -11.38 1.08 -4.61
N PHE A 178 -11.86 2.24 -4.15
CA PHE A 178 -13.26 2.63 -4.28
C PHE A 178 -13.51 3.76 -5.28
N ASN A 179 -12.46 4.43 -5.76
CA ASN A 179 -12.58 5.46 -6.79
C ASN A 179 -13.04 4.89 -8.14
N HIS A 180 -12.55 3.71 -8.47
CA HIS A 180 -12.81 2.98 -9.71
C HIS A 180 -12.86 1.48 -9.42
N CYS A 181 -13.34 0.70 -10.39
CA CYS A 181 -13.21 -0.75 -10.39
C CYS A 181 -12.43 -1.21 -11.64
N GLY A 182 -12.37 -2.49 -11.89
CA GLY A 182 -11.80 -3.05 -13.11
C GLY A 182 -12.85 -3.23 -14.21
N SER A 183 -12.41 -3.30 -15.47
CA SER A 183 -13.30 -3.60 -16.60
C SER A 183 -13.87 -5.03 -16.57
N PHE A 184 -13.21 -5.94 -15.83
CA PHE A 184 -13.68 -7.31 -15.57
C PHE A 184 -14.76 -7.39 -14.49
N ASN A 185 -15.03 -6.28 -13.78
CA ASN A 185 -15.96 -6.25 -12.65
C ASN A 185 -17.33 -6.75 -13.06
N LYS A 186 -17.95 -7.58 -12.22
CA LYS A 186 -19.28 -8.18 -12.46
C LYS A 186 -20.38 -7.16 -12.68
N TRP A 187 -20.24 -5.94 -12.16
CA TRP A 187 -21.21 -4.87 -12.37
C TRP A 187 -21.20 -4.31 -13.80
N LEU A 188 -20.04 -4.37 -14.45
CA LEU A 188 -19.87 -3.97 -15.86
C LEU A 188 -19.89 -5.18 -16.79
N ASP A 189 -19.13 -6.19 -16.47
CA ASP A 189 -18.96 -7.44 -17.22
C ASP A 189 -18.56 -7.21 -18.69
N ARG A 190 -17.55 -6.39 -18.90
CA ARG A 190 -17.02 -6.13 -20.25
C ARG A 190 -16.52 -7.41 -20.92
N GLU A 191 -15.96 -8.33 -20.15
CA GLU A 191 -15.45 -9.61 -20.67
C GLU A 191 -16.54 -10.66 -20.87
N ARG A 192 -17.78 -10.40 -20.45
CA ARG A 192 -18.94 -11.30 -20.59
C ARG A 192 -18.74 -12.66 -19.96
N ILE A 193 -18.04 -12.70 -18.81
CA ILE A 193 -17.74 -13.93 -18.07
C ILE A 193 -18.82 -14.25 -17.02
N TYR A 194 -19.70 -13.32 -16.73
CA TYR A 194 -20.79 -13.47 -15.77
C TYR A 194 -22.16 -13.78 -16.42
N GLU A 195 -22.24 -13.82 -17.75
CA GLU A 195 -23.47 -14.06 -18.50
C GLU A 195 -24.01 -15.50 -18.41
N ALA A 196 -23.17 -16.44 -18.08
CA ALA A 196 -23.42 -17.87 -18.29
C ALA A 196 -24.40 -18.53 -17.31
N GLY A 197 -25.41 -17.80 -16.79
CA GLY A 197 -26.48 -18.41 -15.98
C GLY A 197 -26.04 -18.96 -14.62
N LYS A 198 -24.95 -18.47 -14.07
CA LYS A 198 -24.36 -18.92 -12.80
C LYS A 198 -24.82 -18.12 -11.58
N GLY A 199 -26.02 -17.53 -11.65
CA GLY A 199 -26.60 -16.76 -10.55
C GLY A 199 -26.10 -15.32 -10.44
N TYR A 200 -25.59 -14.76 -11.55
CA TYR A 200 -25.19 -13.36 -11.67
C TYR A 200 -26.18 -12.58 -12.53
N GLU A 201 -26.38 -11.32 -12.17
CA GLU A 201 -27.16 -10.37 -12.98
C GLU A 201 -26.34 -9.89 -14.18
N PRO A 202 -26.98 -9.48 -15.28
CA PRO A 202 -26.25 -8.93 -16.43
C PRO A 202 -25.53 -7.64 -16.06
N GLY A 203 -24.28 -7.51 -16.50
CA GLY A 203 -23.48 -6.30 -16.28
C GLY A 203 -23.95 -5.12 -17.12
N ALA A 204 -23.58 -3.91 -16.71
CA ALA A 204 -23.99 -2.67 -17.37
C ALA A 204 -23.39 -2.51 -18.79
N TYR A 205 -22.28 -3.16 -19.09
CA TYR A 205 -21.74 -3.21 -20.46
C TYR A 205 -22.65 -4.03 -21.40
N VAL A 206 -23.22 -5.11 -20.86
CA VAL A 206 -23.97 -6.12 -21.60
C VAL A 206 -25.37 -5.63 -21.97
N ALA A 207 -26.06 -5.01 -21.01
CA ALA A 207 -27.47 -4.66 -21.18
C ALA A 207 -27.81 -3.30 -20.55
N GLN A 208 -28.63 -2.54 -21.26
CA GLN A 208 -29.09 -1.23 -20.80
C GLN A 208 -29.96 -1.31 -19.55
N ASP A 209 -30.74 -2.38 -19.40
CA ASP A 209 -31.61 -2.63 -18.25
C ASP A 209 -30.89 -3.37 -17.09
N SER A 210 -29.57 -3.44 -17.14
CA SER A 210 -28.78 -3.99 -16.03
C SER A 210 -29.12 -3.30 -14.72
N PRO A 211 -29.21 -4.05 -13.60
CA PRO A 211 -29.40 -3.43 -12.29
C PRO A 211 -28.21 -2.56 -11.86
N TYR A 212 -27.07 -2.66 -12.56
CA TYR A 212 -25.86 -1.88 -12.33
C TYR A 212 -25.64 -0.72 -13.29
N HIS A 213 -26.64 -0.42 -14.15
CA HIS A 213 -26.53 0.64 -15.17
C HIS A 213 -26.05 1.97 -14.57
N THR A 214 -26.62 2.39 -13.44
CA THR A 214 -26.28 3.65 -12.79
C THR A 214 -24.92 3.66 -12.05
N PHE A 215 -24.29 2.50 -11.90
CA PHE A 215 -22.97 2.39 -11.26
C PHE A 215 -21.85 3.03 -12.08
N PHE A 216 -22.12 3.21 -13.38
CA PHE A 216 -21.21 3.80 -14.35
C PHE A 216 -21.88 4.97 -15.05
N LYS A 217 -21.09 5.91 -15.52
CA LYS A 217 -21.54 7.01 -16.35
C LYS A 217 -21.28 6.66 -17.80
N PHE A 218 -22.35 6.54 -18.60
CA PHE A 218 -22.24 6.28 -20.03
C PHE A 218 -22.38 7.58 -20.83
N TYR A 219 -21.51 7.78 -21.80
CA TYR A 219 -21.53 8.93 -22.69
C TYR A 219 -22.46 8.72 -23.91
N ASN A 220 -22.80 7.46 -24.20
CA ASN A 220 -23.72 7.10 -25.26
C ASN A 220 -24.75 6.09 -24.73
N GLU A 221 -25.97 6.55 -24.46
CA GLU A 221 -27.07 5.75 -23.92
C GLU A 221 -27.81 4.94 -24.99
N HIS A 222 -27.30 4.88 -26.22
CA HIS A 222 -27.93 4.17 -27.36
C HIS A 222 -27.05 3.07 -27.95
N ASN A 223 -25.97 2.70 -27.27
CA ASN A 223 -24.95 1.78 -27.81
C ASN A 223 -25.01 0.37 -27.20
N TRP A 224 -26.17 -0.10 -26.77
CA TRP A 224 -26.34 -1.48 -26.33
C TRP A 224 -26.78 -2.41 -27.45
N PRO A 225 -26.49 -3.72 -27.35
CA PRO A 225 -25.69 -4.37 -26.30
C PRO A 225 -24.19 -4.06 -26.40
N TYR A 226 -23.45 -4.31 -25.32
CA TYR A 226 -21.99 -4.14 -25.25
C TYR A 226 -21.52 -2.71 -25.38
N ASN A 227 -21.97 -1.85 -24.45
CA ASN A 227 -21.66 -0.42 -24.46
C ASN A 227 -20.30 -0.13 -23.88
N GLU A 228 -19.35 0.25 -24.75
CA GLU A 228 -17.98 0.59 -24.42
C GLU A 228 -17.78 2.08 -24.03
N PHE A 229 -18.83 2.91 -24.10
CA PHE A 229 -18.75 4.36 -23.87
C PHE A 229 -18.99 4.74 -22.41
N TYR A 230 -18.34 4.05 -21.50
CA TYR A 230 -18.38 4.38 -20.07
C TYR A 230 -17.20 5.27 -19.65
N ASP A 231 -17.39 6.03 -18.57
CA ASP A 231 -16.36 6.87 -17.98
C ASP A 231 -15.26 6.03 -17.34
N GLY A 232 -14.01 6.34 -17.64
CA GLY A 232 -12.82 5.74 -17.00
C GLY A 232 -12.03 6.75 -16.21
N TRP A 233 -11.42 6.30 -15.12
CA TRP A 233 -10.51 7.14 -14.34
C TRP A 233 -9.33 7.56 -15.22
N TRP A 234 -9.12 8.88 -15.35
CA TRP A 234 -8.16 9.46 -16.30
C TRP A 234 -8.33 8.96 -17.76
N GLY A 235 -9.54 8.55 -18.12
CA GLY A 235 -9.85 8.03 -19.46
C GLY A 235 -9.41 6.58 -19.70
N HIS A 236 -8.94 5.86 -18.68
CA HIS A 236 -8.57 4.46 -18.80
C HIS A 236 -9.81 3.55 -18.82
N ASP A 237 -10.02 2.87 -19.92
CA ASP A 237 -11.15 1.94 -20.12
C ASP A 237 -11.04 0.66 -19.26
N THR A 238 -9.83 0.32 -18.81
CA THR A 238 -9.57 -0.78 -17.88
C THR A 238 -9.87 -0.43 -16.41
N LEU A 239 -10.11 0.86 -16.12
CA LEU A 239 -10.37 1.38 -14.78
C LEU A 239 -11.67 2.22 -14.79
N PRO A 240 -12.85 1.58 -14.96
CA PRO A 240 -14.13 2.27 -14.95
C PRO A 240 -14.32 3.10 -13.68
N LYS A 241 -14.63 4.39 -13.86
CA LYS A 241 -14.91 5.30 -12.75
C LYS A 241 -16.27 4.98 -12.15
N LEU A 242 -16.34 4.84 -10.83
CA LEU A 242 -17.60 4.57 -10.14
C LEU A 242 -18.43 5.84 -9.99
N ASN A 243 -19.72 5.75 -10.35
CA ASN A 243 -20.65 6.86 -10.47
C ASN A 243 -21.52 7.02 -9.21
N TYR A 244 -20.91 7.41 -8.12
CA TYR A 244 -21.61 7.55 -6.83
C TYR A 244 -22.71 8.62 -6.85
N GLU A 245 -22.46 9.78 -7.47
CA GLU A 245 -23.44 10.88 -7.55
C GLU A 245 -24.70 10.48 -8.34
N GLY A 246 -24.56 9.51 -9.26
CA GLY A 246 -25.65 8.99 -10.07
C GLY A 246 -26.30 7.72 -9.53
N SER A 247 -25.85 7.18 -8.38
CA SER A 247 -26.33 5.88 -7.89
C SER A 247 -26.28 5.76 -6.38
N GLU A 248 -27.41 5.93 -5.71
CA GLU A 248 -27.55 5.65 -4.27
C GLU A 248 -27.27 4.19 -3.96
N LYS A 249 -27.71 3.27 -4.83
CA LYS A 249 -27.47 1.84 -4.69
C LYS A 249 -25.98 1.50 -4.65
N LEU A 250 -25.17 2.14 -5.50
CA LEU A 250 -23.71 1.97 -5.47
C LEU A 250 -23.13 2.47 -4.15
N MET A 251 -23.57 3.65 -3.70
CA MET A 251 -23.13 4.23 -2.42
C MET A 251 -23.42 3.27 -1.26
N GLU A 252 -24.65 2.75 -1.19
CA GLU A 252 -25.07 1.80 -0.15
C GLU A 252 -24.24 0.52 -0.21
N ASP A 253 -23.97 0.00 -1.40
CA ASP A 253 -23.21 -1.25 -1.56
C ASP A 253 -21.74 -1.08 -1.15
N ILE A 254 -21.10 0.02 -1.52
CA ILE A 254 -19.72 0.31 -1.09
C ILE A 254 -19.63 0.55 0.42
N MET A 255 -20.61 1.22 1.03
CA MET A 255 -20.67 1.36 2.49
C MET A 255 -20.82 0.01 3.18
N ARG A 256 -21.65 -0.87 2.65
CA ARG A 256 -21.77 -2.26 3.11
C ARG A 256 -20.44 -3.00 3.04
N ILE A 257 -19.72 -2.88 1.94
CA ILE A 257 -18.39 -3.48 1.74
C ILE A 257 -17.38 -2.93 2.74
N GLY A 258 -17.34 -1.62 2.94
CA GLY A 258 -16.46 -0.98 3.91
C GLY A 258 -16.65 -1.49 5.33
N ALA A 259 -17.90 -1.70 5.74
CA ALA A 259 -18.23 -2.25 7.05
C ALA A 259 -17.99 -3.76 7.16
N LYS A 260 -18.31 -4.52 6.10
CA LYS A 260 -18.20 -5.99 6.05
C LYS A 260 -16.82 -6.50 6.44
N TRP A 261 -15.78 -5.99 5.78
CA TRP A 261 -14.42 -6.52 5.92
C TRP A 261 -13.79 -6.22 7.29
N VAL A 262 -14.27 -5.21 8.00
CA VAL A 262 -13.82 -4.89 9.36
C VAL A 262 -14.72 -5.48 10.46
N SER A 263 -15.74 -6.21 10.06
CA SER A 263 -16.71 -6.89 10.94
C SER A 263 -16.46 -8.40 11.01
N PRO A 264 -16.96 -9.09 12.05
CA PRO A 264 -16.96 -10.56 12.04
C PRO A 264 -17.69 -11.12 10.80
N PRO A 265 -17.19 -12.24 10.22
CA PRO A 265 -16.07 -13.05 10.67
C PRO A 265 -14.70 -12.61 10.13
N PHE A 266 -14.63 -11.57 9.28
CA PHE A 266 -13.40 -11.14 8.62
C PHE A 266 -12.44 -10.44 9.57
N ASN A 267 -12.93 -9.47 10.32
CA ASN A 267 -12.21 -8.77 11.38
C ASN A 267 -10.88 -8.12 10.95
N ALA A 268 -10.80 -7.63 9.71
CA ALA A 268 -9.69 -6.77 9.33
C ALA A 268 -9.66 -5.52 10.22
N ASP A 269 -8.48 -4.96 10.41
CA ASP A 269 -8.25 -3.88 11.38
C ASP A 269 -8.27 -2.48 10.73
N GLY A 270 -8.59 -2.40 9.46
CA GLY A 270 -8.77 -1.14 8.77
C GLY A 270 -8.55 -1.18 7.28
N TRP A 271 -8.63 0.01 6.70
CA TRP A 271 -8.51 0.27 5.28
C TRP A 271 -7.37 1.26 4.98
N ARG A 272 -6.56 0.92 3.99
CA ARG A 272 -5.80 1.90 3.21
C ARG A 272 -6.64 2.23 1.98
N LEU A 273 -6.79 3.50 1.64
CA LEU A 273 -7.70 3.97 0.60
C LEU A 273 -6.92 4.51 -0.59
N ASP A 274 -7.02 3.80 -1.70
CA ASP A 274 -6.36 4.13 -2.96
C ASP A 274 -6.94 5.40 -3.57
N VAL A 275 -6.09 6.30 -4.07
CA VAL A 275 -6.44 7.58 -4.71
C VAL A 275 -7.66 8.27 -4.09
N ALA A 276 -7.66 8.34 -2.78
CA ALA A 276 -8.86 8.71 -2.00
C ALA A 276 -9.38 10.12 -2.31
N ALA A 277 -8.51 11.06 -2.66
CA ALA A 277 -8.89 12.43 -3.02
C ALA A 277 -9.61 12.54 -4.37
N ASP A 278 -9.43 11.56 -5.27
CA ASP A 278 -10.03 11.56 -6.61
C ASP A 278 -11.44 10.97 -6.63
N LEU A 279 -11.86 10.30 -5.56
CA LEU A 279 -13.16 9.63 -5.51
C LEU A 279 -14.32 10.62 -5.70
N GLY A 280 -15.25 10.22 -6.52
CA GLY A 280 -16.41 11.06 -6.90
C GLY A 280 -16.07 12.03 -8.06
N HIS A 281 -17.01 12.89 -8.40
CA HIS A 281 -16.91 13.84 -9.51
C HIS A 281 -16.89 15.31 -9.03
N SER A 282 -16.93 15.53 -7.71
CA SER A 282 -16.78 16.87 -7.13
C SER A 282 -16.10 16.80 -5.76
N PRO A 283 -15.38 17.87 -5.35
CA PRO A 283 -14.78 17.94 -4.01
C PRO A 283 -15.82 17.83 -2.89
N GLU A 284 -16.98 18.42 -3.03
CA GLU A 284 -18.08 18.37 -2.05
C GLU A 284 -18.57 16.95 -1.86
N PHE A 285 -18.76 16.20 -2.96
CA PHE A 285 -19.17 14.80 -2.87
C PHE A 285 -18.06 13.93 -2.25
N ASN A 286 -16.80 14.15 -2.62
CA ASN A 286 -15.67 13.42 -2.05
C ASN A 286 -15.67 13.50 -0.52
N HIS A 287 -15.78 14.70 0.04
CA HIS A 287 -15.84 14.89 1.50
C HIS A 287 -17.09 14.25 2.11
N LYS A 288 -18.26 14.36 1.47
CA LYS A 288 -19.49 13.69 1.90
C LYS A 288 -19.32 12.17 1.96
N PHE A 289 -18.70 11.58 0.92
CA PHE A 289 -18.44 10.15 0.85
C PHE A 289 -17.57 9.69 2.03
N TRP A 290 -16.45 10.35 2.28
CA TRP A 290 -15.53 9.94 3.34
C TRP A 290 -16.09 10.13 4.73
N LYS A 291 -16.95 11.10 4.96
CA LYS A 291 -17.70 11.24 6.23
C LYS A 291 -18.61 10.04 6.47
N GLU A 292 -19.37 9.65 5.46
CA GLU A 292 -20.25 8.48 5.55
C GLU A 292 -19.45 7.18 5.65
N PHE A 293 -18.39 7.03 4.90
CA PHE A 293 -17.48 5.88 4.99
C PHE A 293 -16.92 5.72 6.40
N ARG A 294 -16.42 6.82 6.98
CA ARG A 294 -15.96 6.81 8.38
C ARG A 294 -17.06 6.39 9.34
N ARG A 295 -18.24 6.94 9.18
CA ARG A 295 -19.38 6.61 10.05
C ARG A 295 -19.65 5.11 10.05
N VAL A 296 -19.81 4.51 8.88
CA VAL A 296 -20.17 3.08 8.79
C VAL A 296 -19.01 2.15 9.23
N VAL A 297 -17.77 2.49 8.91
CA VAL A 297 -16.60 1.72 9.33
C VAL A 297 -16.42 1.76 10.84
N LYS A 298 -16.49 2.96 11.44
CA LYS A 298 -16.31 3.12 12.90
C LYS A 298 -17.50 2.57 13.71
N GLU A 299 -18.71 2.55 13.17
CA GLU A 299 -19.84 1.83 13.78
C GLU A 299 -19.62 0.31 13.77
N ALA A 300 -19.10 -0.22 12.67
CA ALA A 300 -18.79 -1.64 12.54
C ALA A 300 -17.61 -2.07 13.42
N ASN A 301 -16.57 -1.25 13.47
CA ASN A 301 -15.35 -1.49 14.24
C ASN A 301 -14.71 -0.16 14.64
N PRO A 302 -14.93 0.33 15.89
CA PRO A 302 -14.37 1.61 16.34
C PRO A 302 -12.84 1.68 16.31
N GLU A 303 -12.16 0.53 16.38
CA GLU A 303 -10.70 0.41 16.36
C GLU A 303 -10.11 0.24 14.94
N ALA A 304 -10.95 0.22 13.91
CA ALA A 304 -10.47 0.15 12.53
C ALA A 304 -9.80 1.47 12.11
N ILE A 305 -8.59 1.38 11.54
CA ILE A 305 -7.90 2.56 10.99
C ILE A 305 -8.44 2.89 9.59
N ILE A 306 -8.54 4.18 9.30
CA ILE A 306 -8.84 4.72 7.97
C ILE A 306 -7.64 5.54 7.53
N LEU A 307 -6.82 4.95 6.66
CA LEU A 307 -5.56 5.50 6.21
C LEU A 307 -5.64 5.73 4.70
N ALA A 308 -5.47 6.98 4.25
CA ALA A 308 -5.64 7.32 2.84
C ALA A 308 -4.31 7.52 2.11
N GLU A 309 -4.29 7.15 0.85
CA GLU A 309 -3.27 7.60 -0.07
C GLU A 309 -3.63 8.99 -0.58
N HIS A 310 -2.75 9.95 -0.34
CA HIS A 310 -2.85 11.30 -0.87
C HIS A 310 -1.48 11.96 -0.92
N TYR A 311 -1.17 12.60 -2.05
CA TYR A 311 0.00 13.44 -2.21
C TYR A 311 -0.40 14.90 -1.95
N GLY A 312 0.38 15.61 -1.15
CA GLY A 312 0.11 17.01 -0.80
C GLY A 312 -0.69 17.17 0.49
N ASP A 313 -1.20 18.37 0.70
CA ASP A 313 -1.91 18.73 1.92
C ASP A 313 -3.22 17.95 2.09
N ALA A 314 -3.29 17.17 3.16
CA ALA A 314 -4.45 16.36 3.52
C ALA A 314 -5.31 16.99 4.64
N MET A 315 -5.01 18.21 5.08
CA MET A 315 -5.61 18.80 6.27
C MET A 315 -7.14 18.82 6.23
N SER A 316 -7.75 19.08 5.07
CA SER A 316 -9.21 19.12 4.92
C SER A 316 -9.91 17.79 5.18
N TRP A 317 -9.20 16.65 5.03
CA TRP A 317 -9.71 15.30 5.32
C TRP A 317 -9.35 14.80 6.72
N LEU A 318 -8.47 15.49 7.44
CA LEU A 318 -7.95 15.09 8.75
C LEU A 318 -8.58 15.87 9.91
N GLN A 319 -9.84 16.28 9.76
CA GLN A 319 -10.55 17.08 10.76
C GLN A 319 -11.30 16.24 11.82
N GLY A 320 -11.10 14.92 11.83
CA GLY A 320 -11.71 14.02 12.80
C GLY A 320 -12.99 13.34 12.32
N ASP A 321 -13.47 13.65 11.12
CA ASP A 321 -14.73 13.14 10.58
C ASP A 321 -14.60 12.40 9.23
N GLU A 322 -13.37 12.30 8.70
CA GLU A 322 -13.07 11.61 7.44
C GLU A 322 -11.95 10.58 7.65
N TRP A 323 -10.72 10.84 7.16
CA TRP A 323 -9.61 9.92 7.36
C TRP A 323 -8.99 10.07 8.75
N ASP A 324 -8.47 8.97 9.29
CA ASP A 324 -7.64 9.01 10.50
C ASP A 324 -6.27 9.60 10.20
N THR A 325 -5.67 9.18 9.09
CA THR A 325 -4.29 9.51 8.72
C THR A 325 -4.04 9.25 7.24
N VAL A 326 -2.80 9.48 6.81
CA VAL A 326 -2.37 9.28 5.42
C VAL A 326 -1.04 8.54 5.34
N MET A 327 -0.72 8.07 4.13
CA MET A 327 0.64 7.73 3.74
C MET A 327 1.47 9.02 3.75
N ASN A 328 2.55 9.05 4.52
CA ASN A 328 3.26 10.29 4.87
C ASN A 328 4.34 10.63 3.84
N TYR A 329 3.94 11.11 2.69
CA TYR A 329 4.86 11.52 1.63
C TYR A 329 5.57 12.85 1.95
N ASP A 330 4.81 13.87 2.34
CA ASP A 330 5.31 15.25 2.49
C ASP A 330 6.14 15.44 3.76
N ALA A 331 5.74 14.82 4.86
CA ALA A 331 6.39 14.99 6.17
C ALA A 331 7.30 13.81 6.55
N PHE A 332 7.64 12.94 5.60
CA PHE A 332 8.60 11.86 5.82
C PHE A 332 9.30 11.40 4.53
N MET A 333 8.60 10.72 3.60
CA MET A 333 9.24 10.02 2.48
C MET A 333 10.09 10.95 1.62
N GLU A 334 9.52 12.06 1.15
CA GLU A 334 10.20 12.97 0.22
C GLU A 334 11.35 13.73 0.88
N PRO A 335 11.18 14.38 2.06
CA PRO A 335 12.29 15.06 2.72
C PRO A 335 13.45 14.13 3.08
N VAL A 336 13.18 12.92 3.53
CA VAL A 336 14.22 11.92 3.85
C VAL A 336 14.98 11.51 2.59
N SER A 337 14.26 11.25 1.48
CA SER A 337 14.88 10.89 0.20
C SER A 337 15.82 11.98 -0.30
N TRP A 338 15.36 13.22 -0.34
CA TRP A 338 16.16 14.35 -0.79
C TRP A 338 17.39 14.58 0.09
N PHE A 339 17.22 14.54 1.41
CA PHE A 339 18.32 14.79 2.34
C PHE A 339 19.41 13.72 2.28
N LEU A 340 19.04 12.45 2.29
CA LEU A 340 20.01 11.35 2.34
C LEU A 340 20.54 10.94 0.96
N THR A 341 19.76 11.11 -0.11
CA THR A 341 20.13 10.60 -1.43
C THR A 341 20.18 11.66 -2.53
N GLY A 342 19.56 12.81 -2.34
CA GLY A 342 19.38 13.80 -3.39
C GLY A 342 18.45 13.34 -4.52
N MET A 343 17.76 12.20 -4.34
CA MET A 343 16.92 11.61 -5.37
C MET A 343 15.44 11.85 -5.12
N GLU A 344 14.72 12.13 -6.20
CA GLU A 344 13.28 12.11 -6.25
C GLU A 344 12.75 10.68 -6.03
N LYS A 345 11.55 10.53 -5.48
CA LYS A 345 10.96 9.23 -5.06
C LYS A 345 10.85 8.17 -6.17
N HIS A 346 10.77 8.58 -7.44
CA HIS A 346 10.77 7.68 -8.60
C HIS A 346 12.15 7.49 -9.24
N SER A 347 13.18 8.13 -8.71
CA SER A 347 14.50 8.24 -9.35
C SER A 347 14.46 8.99 -10.69
N ASP A 348 13.49 9.86 -10.89
CA ASP A 348 13.37 10.66 -12.11
C ASP A 348 14.25 11.90 -12.10
N GLU A 349 14.72 12.33 -10.93
CA GLU A 349 15.56 13.52 -10.75
C GLU A 349 16.61 13.31 -9.65
N PHE A 350 17.80 13.87 -9.87
CA PHE A 350 18.83 14.04 -8.84
C PHE A 350 19.11 15.52 -8.62
N ASN A 351 19.06 15.96 -7.37
CA ASN A 351 19.31 17.35 -6.99
C ASN A 351 20.44 17.44 -5.95
N GLN A 352 21.63 17.82 -6.44
CA GLN A 352 22.83 17.98 -5.59
C GLN A 352 22.62 19.03 -4.49
N GLY A 353 21.82 20.06 -4.73
CA GLY A 353 21.55 21.12 -3.78
C GLY A 353 20.67 20.69 -2.60
N LEU A 354 19.95 19.58 -2.72
CA LEU A 354 19.13 19.00 -1.66
C LEU A 354 19.85 17.90 -0.89
N LEU A 355 20.79 17.21 -1.53
CA LEU A 355 21.60 16.18 -0.89
C LEU A 355 22.40 16.77 0.27
N GLY A 356 22.16 16.28 1.48
CA GLY A 356 22.82 16.73 2.70
C GLY A 356 22.41 18.12 3.20
N ASN A 357 21.42 18.73 2.57
CA ASN A 357 20.91 20.05 2.96
C ASN A 357 19.96 19.92 4.14
N SER A 358 20.51 20.01 5.34
CA SER A 358 19.76 19.88 6.59
C SER A 358 18.78 21.04 6.82
N GLU A 359 19.09 22.25 6.34
CA GLU A 359 18.16 23.39 6.44
C GLU A 359 16.91 23.14 5.58
N SER A 360 17.07 22.63 4.37
CA SER A 360 15.95 22.26 3.51
C SER A 360 15.10 21.13 4.13
N PHE A 361 15.75 20.13 4.72
CA PHE A 361 15.05 19.03 5.43
C PHE A 361 14.23 19.58 6.61
N ILE A 362 14.85 20.38 7.47
CA ILE A 362 14.18 21.00 8.63
C ILE A 362 13.03 21.91 8.15
N GLY A 363 13.26 22.69 7.11
CA GLY A 363 12.26 23.59 6.53
C GLY A 363 11.04 22.83 6.03
N ALA A 364 11.24 21.73 5.27
CA ALA A 364 10.17 20.89 4.76
C ALA A 364 9.37 20.24 5.91
N MET A 365 10.05 19.68 6.90
CA MET A 365 9.39 19.04 8.05
C MET A 365 8.63 20.07 8.90
N THR A 366 9.21 21.26 9.12
CA THR A 366 8.57 22.34 9.86
C THR A 366 7.31 22.87 9.15
N TYR A 367 7.30 22.81 7.82
CA TYR A 367 6.16 23.24 7.01
C TYR A 367 5.05 22.20 6.97
N HIS A 368 5.40 20.90 6.76
CA HIS A 368 4.41 19.85 6.51
C HIS A 368 3.84 19.21 7.78
N MET A 369 4.65 19.04 8.84
CA MET A 369 4.16 18.37 10.06
C MET A 369 2.98 19.10 10.73
N PRO A 370 2.92 20.43 10.78
CA PRO A 370 1.77 21.14 11.38
C PRO A 370 0.44 20.99 10.63
N ALA A 371 0.46 20.47 9.41
CA ALA A 371 -0.77 20.12 8.68
C ALA A 371 -1.50 18.90 9.27
N PHE A 372 -0.86 18.20 10.21
CA PHE A 372 -1.44 17.09 10.94
C PHE A 372 -1.83 17.49 12.35
N TYR A 373 -3.02 17.06 12.80
CA TYR A 373 -3.27 16.95 14.23
C TYR A 373 -2.47 15.77 14.79
N ALA A 374 -2.10 15.83 16.05
CA ALA A 374 -1.22 14.84 16.68
C ALA A 374 -1.71 13.38 16.51
N PRO A 375 -3.00 13.05 16.66
CA PRO A 375 -3.47 11.67 16.43
C PRO A 375 -3.21 11.16 15.01
N SER A 376 -3.35 12.02 14.00
CA SER A 376 -3.05 11.68 12.61
C SER A 376 -1.55 11.53 12.35
N LEU A 377 -0.73 12.41 12.92
CA LEU A 377 0.72 12.35 12.75
C LEU A 377 1.32 11.07 13.34
N TYR A 378 0.89 10.69 14.54
CA TYR A 378 1.43 9.51 15.21
C TYR A 378 1.03 8.19 14.54
N THR A 379 0.01 8.20 13.70
CA THR A 379 -0.45 7.05 12.92
C THR A 379 -0.11 7.15 11.43
N ALA A 380 0.54 8.23 10.99
CA ALA A 380 0.93 8.43 9.60
C ALA A 380 1.90 7.33 9.15
N MET A 381 1.69 6.81 7.94
CA MET A 381 2.48 5.72 7.40
C MET A 381 3.83 6.26 6.88
N ASN A 382 4.88 6.04 7.64
CA ASN A 382 6.24 6.49 7.32
C ASN A 382 6.98 5.42 6.51
N GLU A 383 6.89 5.49 5.19
CA GLU A 383 7.59 4.61 4.27
C GLU A 383 8.84 5.28 3.69
N LEU A 384 9.88 4.49 3.43
CA LEU A 384 11.02 4.91 2.61
C LEU A 384 10.73 4.73 1.12
N ASP A 385 9.92 3.75 0.79
CA ASP A 385 9.45 3.38 -0.53
C ASP A 385 8.17 2.55 -0.44
N ASN A 386 7.54 2.30 -1.58
CA ASN A 386 6.38 1.42 -1.70
C ASN A 386 6.25 0.87 -3.12
N HIS A 387 5.12 0.25 -3.44
CA HIS A 387 4.87 -0.39 -4.73
C HIS A 387 4.82 0.57 -5.94
N ASP A 388 4.80 1.88 -5.73
CA ASP A 388 4.79 2.91 -6.79
C ASP A 388 6.15 3.56 -7.01
N HIS A 389 7.06 3.50 -6.02
CA HIS A 389 8.30 4.27 -6.02
C HIS A 389 9.53 3.39 -6.19
N SER A 390 10.65 3.98 -6.59
CA SER A 390 11.93 3.25 -6.58
C SER A 390 12.29 2.83 -5.15
N ARG A 391 12.93 1.68 -5.01
CA ARG A 391 13.45 1.22 -3.72
C ARG A 391 14.46 2.21 -3.18
N PHE A 392 14.42 2.50 -1.88
CA PHE A 392 15.32 3.47 -1.26
C PHE A 392 16.79 3.09 -1.46
N LEU A 393 17.13 1.80 -1.33
CA LEU A 393 18.49 1.32 -1.57
C LEU A 393 18.97 1.66 -2.99
N THR A 394 18.12 1.55 -4.00
CA THR A 394 18.44 1.96 -5.37
C THR A 394 18.71 3.46 -5.47
N ARG A 395 17.94 4.30 -4.78
CA ARG A 395 18.16 5.77 -4.78
C ARG A 395 19.52 6.16 -4.21
N THR A 396 20.13 5.34 -3.35
CA THR A 396 21.45 5.61 -2.80
C THR A 396 22.56 5.59 -3.86
N ASN A 397 22.30 5.06 -5.04
CA ASN A 397 23.29 5.04 -6.15
C ASN A 397 23.27 6.30 -7.02
N HIS A 398 22.34 7.22 -6.78
CA HIS A 398 22.16 8.48 -7.51
C HIS A 398 21.91 8.31 -9.02
N ARG A 399 21.45 7.14 -9.46
CA ARG A 399 21.15 6.86 -10.86
C ARG A 399 19.77 7.36 -11.25
N VAL A 400 19.74 8.39 -12.08
CA VAL A 400 18.48 8.88 -12.66
C VAL A 400 18.04 7.94 -13.78
N GLY A 401 16.76 7.57 -13.77
CA GLY A 401 16.12 6.79 -14.81
C GLY A 401 15.17 5.71 -14.29
N ARG A 402 14.53 5.07 -15.25
CA ARG A 402 13.63 3.94 -15.04
C ARG A 402 14.18 2.70 -15.72
N VAL A 403 13.71 1.53 -15.32
CA VAL A 403 14.19 0.25 -15.87
C VAL A 403 14.21 0.22 -17.40
N ALA A 404 13.21 0.85 -18.04
CA ALA A 404 13.12 0.95 -19.49
C ALA A 404 14.32 1.65 -20.15
N ASN A 405 14.94 2.61 -19.46
CA ASN A 405 16.02 3.44 -19.98
C ASN A 405 17.41 2.93 -19.58
N VAL A 406 17.53 2.40 -18.35
CA VAL A 406 18.84 2.07 -17.75
C VAL A 406 19.05 0.57 -17.54
N GLY A 407 18.01 -0.23 -17.71
CA GLY A 407 18.03 -1.67 -17.47
C GLY A 407 17.92 -2.07 -16.00
N PRO A 408 17.53 -3.32 -15.72
CA PRO A 408 17.23 -3.75 -14.35
C PRO A 408 18.49 -3.91 -13.49
N TYR A 409 19.63 -4.22 -14.07
CA TYR A 409 20.88 -4.43 -13.32
C TYR A 409 21.43 -3.14 -12.70
N ALA A 410 21.17 -2.00 -13.33
CA ALA A 410 21.58 -0.70 -12.81
C ALA A 410 20.98 -0.36 -11.44
N ALA A 411 19.87 -0.98 -11.04
CA ALA A 411 19.24 -0.77 -9.76
C ALA A 411 20.11 -1.18 -8.56
N ALA A 412 20.99 -2.16 -8.75
CA ALA A 412 21.89 -2.67 -7.70
C ALA A 412 23.30 -2.08 -7.77
N GLU A 413 23.67 -1.41 -8.88
CA GLU A 413 25.02 -0.87 -9.07
C GLU A 413 25.26 0.32 -8.14
N ASN A 414 26.41 0.32 -7.46
CA ASN A 414 26.87 1.41 -6.60
C ASN A 414 25.88 1.82 -5.48
N THR A 415 25.07 0.90 -5.01
CA THR A 415 24.19 1.14 -3.86
C THR A 415 24.99 1.30 -2.57
N ASN A 416 24.45 2.07 -1.63
CA ASN A 416 25.10 2.35 -0.35
C ASN A 416 24.19 1.94 0.83
N LYS A 417 24.48 0.77 1.39
CA LYS A 417 23.73 0.24 2.55
C LYS A 417 23.91 1.06 3.83
N ALA A 418 24.99 1.82 3.96
CA ALA A 418 25.18 2.71 5.09
C ALA A 418 24.15 3.83 5.09
N VAL A 419 23.86 4.42 3.92
CA VAL A 419 22.82 5.44 3.76
C VAL A 419 21.43 4.85 4.04
N LEU A 420 21.17 3.61 3.60
CA LEU A 420 19.91 2.94 3.95
C LEU A 420 19.78 2.76 5.48
N ARG A 421 20.84 2.39 6.16
CA ARG A 421 20.82 2.27 7.63
C ARG A 421 20.53 3.61 8.32
N GLU A 422 21.06 4.71 7.82
CA GLU A 422 20.72 6.05 8.30
C GLU A 422 19.24 6.36 8.12
N ALA A 423 18.69 6.02 6.95
CA ALA A 423 17.26 6.19 6.68
C ALA A 423 16.39 5.36 7.64
N VAL A 424 16.79 4.14 7.94
CA VAL A 424 16.09 3.26 8.90
C VAL A 424 16.15 3.84 10.31
N VAL A 425 17.27 4.41 10.72
CA VAL A 425 17.36 5.12 12.02
C VAL A 425 16.37 6.28 12.08
N ILE A 426 16.29 7.09 11.04
CA ILE A 426 15.30 8.17 10.98
C ILE A 426 13.88 7.59 11.03
N GLN A 427 13.58 6.58 10.23
CA GLN A 427 12.25 5.94 10.15
C GLN A 427 11.78 5.43 11.52
N MET A 428 12.66 4.76 12.27
CA MET A 428 12.33 4.18 13.57
C MET A 428 12.31 5.18 14.73
N THR A 429 12.73 6.40 14.48
CA THR A 429 12.79 7.44 15.52
C THR A 429 11.97 8.70 15.21
N TRP A 430 11.36 8.77 14.02
CA TRP A 430 10.52 9.88 13.58
C TRP A 430 9.06 9.69 14.01
N PRO A 431 8.28 10.77 14.29
CA PRO A 431 6.85 10.66 14.59
C PRO A 431 6.07 10.00 13.45
N GLY A 432 5.32 8.98 13.75
CA GLY A 432 4.51 8.22 12.80
C GLY A 432 4.69 6.72 12.96
N ALA A 433 4.03 5.95 12.09
CA ALA A 433 4.10 4.49 12.04
C ALA A 433 5.16 4.05 11.00
N PRO A 434 6.32 3.57 11.44
CA PRO A 434 7.35 3.11 10.51
C PRO A 434 6.86 1.90 9.73
N THR A 435 6.90 2.00 8.41
CA THR A 435 6.33 1.02 7.50
C THR A 435 7.38 0.53 6.52
N LEU A 436 7.67 -0.78 6.55
CA LEU A 436 8.56 -1.43 5.62
C LEU A 436 7.76 -1.85 4.38
N TYR A 437 8.34 -1.65 3.20
CA TYR A 437 7.90 -2.32 1.99
C TYR A 437 8.61 -3.68 1.91
N TYR A 438 7.86 -4.77 1.66
CA TYR A 438 8.41 -6.13 1.69
C TYR A 438 9.76 -6.23 0.95
N GLY A 439 10.75 -6.82 1.58
CA GLY A 439 12.07 -7.00 0.99
C GLY A 439 13.06 -5.86 1.21
N ASP A 440 12.64 -4.68 1.67
CA ASP A 440 13.57 -3.61 2.04
C ASP A 440 14.58 -4.08 3.08
N GLU A 441 14.11 -4.83 4.08
CA GLU A 441 14.94 -5.41 5.13
C GLU A 441 15.93 -6.46 4.61
N ALA A 442 15.63 -7.07 3.47
CA ALA A 442 16.46 -8.09 2.85
C ALA A 442 17.47 -7.54 1.84
N GLY A 443 17.51 -6.21 1.65
CA GLY A 443 18.39 -5.55 0.69
C GLY A 443 17.84 -5.50 -0.74
N GLN A 444 16.52 -5.59 -0.91
CA GLN A 444 15.89 -5.55 -2.23
C GLN A 444 16.13 -4.21 -2.91
N VAL A 445 16.35 -4.27 -4.20
CA VAL A 445 16.54 -3.14 -5.10
C VAL A 445 15.44 -3.09 -6.15
N GLY A 446 15.32 -1.99 -6.86
CA GLY A 446 14.39 -1.82 -7.97
C GLY A 446 14.16 -0.35 -8.27
N PHE A 447 14.07 -0.01 -9.56
CA PHE A 447 13.56 1.28 -10.00
C PHE A 447 12.06 1.36 -9.73
N THR A 448 11.42 2.47 -10.07
CA THR A 448 9.97 2.63 -9.89
C THR A 448 9.18 1.52 -10.58
N ASP A 449 7.90 1.37 -10.26
CA ASP A 449 7.08 0.28 -10.79
C ASP A 449 7.23 0.10 -12.31
N PRO A 450 7.25 -1.14 -12.81
CA PRO A 450 7.05 -2.40 -12.09
C PRO A 450 8.33 -3.00 -11.47
N ASP A 451 9.50 -2.43 -11.66
CA ASP A 451 10.79 -2.98 -11.25
C ASP A 451 10.94 -3.10 -9.71
N ASN A 452 10.31 -2.20 -8.96
CA ASN A 452 10.27 -2.25 -7.49
C ASN A 452 9.45 -3.44 -6.92
N ARG A 453 8.71 -4.15 -7.77
CA ARG A 453 7.86 -5.30 -7.43
C ARG A 453 8.56 -6.62 -7.70
N ARG A 454 9.87 -6.66 -7.50
CA ARG A 454 10.65 -7.89 -7.53
C ARG A 454 10.21 -8.81 -6.40
N THR A 455 10.37 -10.12 -6.60
CA THR A 455 10.01 -11.11 -5.59
C THR A 455 10.89 -11.00 -4.36
N TYR A 456 10.32 -11.34 -3.20
CA TYR A 456 11.12 -11.43 -1.98
C TYR A 456 12.23 -12.48 -2.16
N PRO A 457 13.49 -12.15 -1.82
CA PRO A 457 14.64 -13.02 -2.12
C PRO A 457 14.84 -14.12 -1.07
N TRP A 458 13.85 -15.00 -0.88
CA TRP A 458 13.95 -16.11 0.09
C TRP A 458 15.19 -16.95 -0.14
N GLY A 459 15.96 -17.16 0.93
CA GLY A 459 17.23 -17.89 0.90
C GLY A 459 18.44 -17.09 0.41
N GLN A 460 18.24 -15.84 -0.02
CA GLN A 460 19.29 -14.93 -0.52
C GLN A 460 19.25 -13.57 0.16
N GLU A 461 18.60 -13.49 1.31
CA GLU A 461 18.42 -12.25 2.07
C GLU A 461 19.76 -11.71 2.57
N ASP A 462 19.89 -10.39 2.63
CA ASP A 462 20.97 -9.73 3.34
C ASP A 462 20.75 -9.87 4.86
N GLN A 463 21.36 -10.87 5.46
CA GLN A 463 21.17 -11.21 6.88
C GLN A 463 21.70 -10.12 7.84
N GLU A 464 22.72 -9.38 7.44
CA GLU A 464 23.23 -8.26 8.25
C GLU A 464 22.23 -7.12 8.29
N LEU A 465 21.60 -6.85 7.16
CA LEU A 465 20.59 -5.80 7.05
C LEU A 465 19.31 -6.18 7.80
N ILE A 466 18.86 -7.44 7.70
CA ILE A 466 17.73 -7.95 8.50
C ILE A 466 18.02 -7.78 9.98
N ARG A 467 19.22 -8.14 10.44
CA ARG A 467 19.61 -7.96 11.84
C ARG A 467 19.54 -6.51 12.27
N PHE A 468 20.04 -5.60 11.44
CA PHE A 468 19.98 -4.17 11.71
C PHE A 468 18.54 -3.66 11.82
N TYR A 469 17.64 -4.05 10.90
CA TYR A 469 16.22 -3.72 10.99
C TYR A 469 15.59 -4.25 12.28
N LYS A 470 15.86 -5.51 12.64
CA LYS A 470 15.36 -6.10 13.90
C LYS A 470 15.81 -5.32 15.13
N GLU A 471 17.09 -4.94 15.18
CA GLU A 471 17.65 -4.15 16.29
C GLU A 471 17.00 -2.77 16.37
N MET A 472 16.83 -2.08 15.25
CA MET A 472 16.19 -0.76 15.21
C MET A 472 14.70 -0.82 15.53
N ILE A 473 13.99 -1.84 15.06
CA ILE A 473 12.59 -2.07 15.43
C ILE A 473 12.49 -2.35 16.93
N ALA A 474 13.40 -3.13 17.49
CA ALA A 474 13.43 -3.39 18.94
C ALA A 474 13.65 -2.11 19.74
N VAL A 475 14.54 -1.22 19.30
CA VAL A 475 14.74 0.11 19.90
C VAL A 475 13.44 0.93 19.84
N HIS A 476 12.81 1.00 18.67
CA HIS A 476 11.55 1.73 18.49
C HIS A 476 10.46 1.22 19.44
N ARG A 477 10.29 -0.11 19.55
CA ARG A 477 9.26 -0.71 20.40
C ARG A 477 9.58 -0.63 21.90
N ARG A 478 10.86 -0.58 22.25
CA ARG A 478 11.30 -0.47 23.65
C ARG A 478 11.02 0.90 24.26
N PHE A 479 11.07 1.96 23.47
CA PHE A 479 10.97 3.33 23.96
C PHE A 479 9.67 3.98 23.46
N PRO A 480 8.59 3.99 24.27
CA PRO A 480 7.30 4.57 23.90
C PRO A 480 7.37 6.04 23.44
N VAL A 481 8.37 6.77 23.90
CA VAL A 481 8.62 8.16 23.46
C VAL A 481 8.83 8.27 21.95
N LEU A 482 9.31 7.22 21.29
CA LEU A 482 9.48 7.20 19.83
C LEU A 482 8.16 7.11 19.08
N ALA A 483 7.12 6.54 19.72
CA ALA A 483 5.77 6.54 19.17
C ALA A 483 5.04 7.86 19.36
N MET A 484 5.08 8.47 20.55
CA MET A 484 4.20 9.59 20.92
C MET A 484 4.92 10.79 21.57
N GLY A 485 6.23 10.77 21.67
CA GLY A 485 7.00 11.87 22.27
C GLY A 485 7.07 13.12 21.40
N SER A 486 7.44 14.20 22.02
CA SER A 486 7.76 15.46 21.33
C SER A 486 9.01 15.31 20.47
N LEU A 487 9.12 16.15 19.44
CA LEU A 487 10.28 16.22 18.55
C LEU A 487 10.91 17.61 18.67
N LYS A 488 12.24 17.66 18.74
CA LYS A 488 12.98 18.91 18.64
C LYS A 488 14.28 18.72 17.87
N PHE A 489 14.55 19.56 16.88
CA PHE A 489 15.86 19.64 16.25
C PHE A 489 16.87 20.24 17.23
N LEU A 490 18.04 19.61 17.34
CA LEU A 490 19.09 19.98 18.29
C LEU A 490 20.34 20.54 17.62
N TYR A 491 20.69 20.01 16.46
CA TYR A 491 21.86 20.43 15.69
C TYR A 491 21.65 20.13 14.21
N HIS A 492 22.18 20.99 13.35
CA HIS A 492 22.25 20.71 11.92
C HIS A 492 23.47 21.38 11.28
N ASP A 493 24.01 20.71 10.28
CA ASP A 493 25.05 21.20 9.39
C ASP A 493 24.92 20.39 8.08
N TYR A 494 25.74 20.72 7.08
CA TYR A 494 25.74 19.96 5.83
C TYR A 494 26.01 18.46 6.10
N ASN A 495 25.08 17.60 5.65
CA ASN A 495 25.09 16.15 5.89
C ASN A 495 25.12 15.70 7.36
N VAL A 496 24.78 16.59 8.29
CA VAL A 496 24.71 16.27 9.73
C VAL A 496 23.39 16.76 10.29
N LEU A 497 22.71 15.89 11.03
CA LEU A 497 21.43 16.22 11.65
C LEU A 497 21.33 15.58 13.03
N SER A 498 20.83 16.34 14.00
CA SER A 498 20.47 15.78 15.31
C SER A 498 19.10 16.29 15.73
N TYR A 499 18.31 15.39 16.28
CA TYR A 499 17.01 15.70 16.90
C TYR A 499 16.79 14.84 18.14
N GLY A 500 15.92 15.31 19.02
CA GLY A 500 15.48 14.59 20.20
C GLY A 500 14.02 14.21 20.11
N ARG A 501 13.71 13.02 20.61
CA ARG A 501 12.36 12.58 20.94
C ARG A 501 12.26 12.51 22.46
N PHE A 502 11.26 13.12 23.05
CA PHE A 502 11.22 13.27 24.50
C PHE A 502 9.80 13.43 25.04
N ASN A 503 9.65 13.02 26.28
CA ASN A 503 8.53 13.34 27.16
C ASN A 503 9.09 13.61 28.58
N GLN A 504 8.25 13.57 29.60
CA GLN A 504 8.68 13.81 30.99
C GLN A 504 9.56 12.69 31.57
N GLU A 505 9.45 11.48 31.01
CA GLU A 505 10.08 10.27 31.56
C GLU A 505 11.28 9.80 30.75
N GLU A 506 11.22 9.95 29.41
CA GLU A 506 12.20 9.42 28.48
C GLU A 506 12.71 10.48 27.51
N GLN A 507 14.00 10.37 27.16
CA GLN A 507 14.62 11.19 26.12
C GLN A 507 15.48 10.30 25.24
N VAL A 508 15.33 10.42 23.94
CA VAL A 508 16.16 9.75 22.93
C VAL A 508 16.78 10.81 22.03
N ILE A 509 18.09 10.79 21.91
CA ILE A 509 18.83 11.67 21.03
C ILE A 509 19.28 10.88 19.80
N VAL A 510 18.97 11.41 18.63
CA VAL A 510 19.36 10.85 17.34
C VAL A 510 20.40 11.76 16.70
N VAL A 511 21.47 11.16 16.19
CA VAL A 511 22.51 11.87 15.45
C VAL A 511 22.77 11.13 14.15
N ILE A 512 22.66 11.84 13.04
CA ILE A 512 22.91 11.35 11.69
C ILE A 512 24.15 12.07 11.15
N ASN A 513 25.13 11.29 10.69
CA ASN A 513 26.28 11.80 9.96
C ASN A 513 26.35 11.13 8.58
N ASN A 514 25.89 11.80 7.55
CA ASN A 514 25.92 11.35 6.16
C ASN A 514 27.17 11.86 5.41
N ARG A 515 28.23 12.23 6.15
CA ARG A 515 29.55 12.54 5.58
C ARG A 515 30.41 11.28 5.47
N ASN A 516 31.39 11.32 4.57
CA ASN A 516 32.41 10.26 4.46
C ASN A 516 33.56 10.40 5.48
N GLU A 517 33.41 11.26 6.48
CA GLU A 517 34.42 11.57 7.48
C GLU A 517 33.82 11.64 8.88
N ARG A 518 34.66 11.49 9.87
CA ARG A 518 34.27 11.69 11.28
C ARG A 518 34.00 13.16 11.54
N VAL A 519 32.94 13.46 12.24
CA VAL A 519 32.57 14.82 12.65
C VAL A 519 32.51 14.90 14.16
N HIS A 520 33.01 15.99 14.72
CA HIS A 520 32.83 16.33 16.12
C HIS A 520 31.74 17.39 16.24
N VAL A 521 30.71 17.12 17.02
CA VAL A 521 29.59 18.05 17.21
C VAL A 521 29.23 18.15 18.69
N GLU A 522 28.82 19.34 19.11
CA GLU A 522 28.26 19.59 20.44
C GLU A 522 26.74 19.68 20.31
N ILE A 523 26.02 18.79 20.99
CA ILE A 523 24.57 18.70 20.90
C ILE A 523 23.95 19.21 22.20
N PRO A 524 23.06 20.24 22.14
CA PRO A 524 22.43 20.82 23.32
C PRO A 524 21.31 19.92 23.88
N VAL A 525 21.67 18.76 24.41
CA VAL A 525 20.72 17.75 24.89
C VAL A 525 19.80 18.23 26.00
N TRP A 526 20.21 19.24 26.74
CA TRP A 526 19.37 19.87 27.80
C TRP A 526 18.05 20.47 27.26
N LEU A 527 17.99 20.73 25.96
CA LEU A 527 16.74 21.18 25.32
C LEU A 527 15.62 20.14 25.31
N THR A 528 15.96 18.89 25.59
CA THR A 528 14.99 17.78 25.73
C THR A 528 14.72 17.41 27.19
N GLY A 529 15.30 18.14 28.15
CA GLY A 529 15.15 17.89 29.57
C GLY A 529 16.26 17.03 30.19
N ILE A 530 17.26 16.62 29.40
CA ILE A 530 18.42 15.87 29.93
C ILE A 530 19.29 16.80 30.77
N ASN A 531 19.53 16.42 32.04
CA ASN A 531 20.42 17.11 32.95
C ASN A 531 21.84 16.53 32.90
N ARG A 532 22.87 17.36 33.21
CA ARG A 532 24.28 16.96 33.17
C ARG A 532 24.65 15.79 34.11
N SER A 533 23.79 15.41 35.02
CA SER A 533 23.98 14.37 36.00
C SER A 533 23.31 13.03 35.67
N SER A 534 22.70 12.91 34.51
CA SER A 534 22.04 11.66 34.11
C SER A 534 22.88 10.82 33.15
#